data_d868fc80e7aad5b9cb739a4f93e6e497
#
_entry.id   d868fc80e7aad5b9cb739a4f93e6e497
#
_cell.length_a   1.000
_cell.length_b   1.000
_cell.length_c   1.000
_cell.angle_alpha   90.00
_cell.angle_beta   90.00
_cell.angle_gamma   90.00
#
_symmetry.space_group_name_H-M   'P 1'
#
loop_
_entity.id
_entity.type
_entity.pdbx_description
1 polymer ?
#
loop_
_entity_poly.entity_id
_entity_poly.type
_entity_poly.pdbx_seq_one_letter_code
_entity_poly.pdbx_strand_id
1 'polypeptide(L)'
;MIHVKYIILGFIMVSSLNLYAANNDIIANKKVVKVEVSNEHLNRLNEASTLLISCVDFRLIDETDKLMKQLGLEDNFDKVSLPGASLALVNDKYTYWGKTIEDTIEILQELHNIKQIVLLDHRECGAYKILIGQEQLNTKEKETAAHAAILNKARDIIKEKFPQLKVYTFLMGLDGVVEQIYEIPS
;
A
#
# COMPACT_ATOMS: atom_id res chain seq x y z
N MET A 1 48.76 35.85 39.85
CA MET A 1 48.85 34.62 39.04
C MET A 1 47.51 33.92 39.16
N ILE A 2 46.66 34.03 38.16
CA ILE A 2 45.31 33.48 38.13
C ILE A 2 45.37 32.24 37.21
N HIS A 3 45.15 31.04 37.79
CA HIS A 3 45.07 29.79 37.02
C HIS A 3 43.68 29.61 36.47
N VAL A 4 43.52 29.74 35.15
CA VAL A 4 42.30 29.39 34.43
C VAL A 4 42.32 27.90 34.14
N LYS A 5 41.38 27.14 34.78
CA LYS A 5 41.12 25.74 34.44
C LYS A 5 40.18 25.68 33.23
N TYR A 6 40.67 25.15 32.13
CA TYR A 6 39.83 24.78 30.99
C TYR A 6 39.08 23.49 31.28
N ILE A 7 37.75 23.57 31.36
CA ILE A 7 36.87 22.39 31.37
C ILE A 7 36.61 22.02 29.90
N ILE A 8 37.16 20.89 29.48
CA ILE A 8 36.87 20.30 28.17
C ILE A 8 35.54 19.56 28.31
N LEU A 9 34.47 20.14 27.80
CA LEU A 9 33.21 19.41 27.59
C LEU A 9 33.40 18.44 26.40
N GLY A 10 33.56 17.18 26.71
CA GLY A 10 33.53 16.12 25.72
C GLY A 10 32.10 15.97 25.18
N PHE A 11 31.84 16.40 23.96
CA PHE A 11 30.64 16.07 23.21
C PHE A 11 30.70 14.58 22.86
N ILE A 12 29.91 13.76 23.53
CA ILE A 12 29.69 12.38 23.11
C ILE A 12 28.71 12.46 21.91
N MET A 13 29.25 12.41 20.69
CA MET A 13 28.48 12.11 19.51
C MET A 13 28.04 10.65 19.59
N VAL A 14 26.86 10.40 20.15
CA VAL A 14 26.20 9.10 19.97
C VAL A 14 25.72 9.05 18.53
N SER A 15 26.46 8.35 17.68
CA SER A 15 26.14 8.24 16.27
C SER A 15 24.78 7.53 16.09
N SER A 16 23.92 8.09 15.26
CA SER A 16 22.62 7.55 14.86
C SER A 16 22.70 6.12 14.26
N LEU A 17 23.90 5.66 13.90
CA LEU A 17 24.15 4.29 13.45
C LEU A 17 23.89 3.22 14.52
N ASN A 18 24.12 3.52 15.81
CA ASN A 18 23.91 2.53 16.87
C ASN A 18 22.45 2.29 17.20
N LEU A 19 21.55 3.27 16.97
CA LEU A 19 20.10 3.05 17.16
C LEU A 19 19.50 2.16 16.06
N TYR A 20 20.00 2.25 14.82
CA TYR A 20 19.49 1.45 13.71
C TYR A 20 19.96 -0.02 13.80
N ALA A 21 21.19 -0.25 14.28
CA ALA A 21 21.71 -1.60 14.53
C ALA A 21 20.99 -2.32 15.70
N ALA A 22 20.63 -1.59 16.76
CA ALA A 22 19.93 -2.15 17.91
C ALA A 22 18.50 -2.60 17.58
N ASN A 23 17.82 -1.96 16.60
CA ASN A 23 16.46 -2.35 16.19
C ASN A 23 16.42 -3.60 15.31
N ASN A 24 17.47 -3.96 14.59
CA ASN A 24 17.52 -5.16 13.77
C ASN A 24 17.57 -6.46 14.57
N ASP A 25 18.05 -6.43 15.83
CA ASP A 25 18.13 -7.60 16.70
C ASP A 25 16.81 -7.97 17.40
N ILE A 26 15.82 -7.07 17.38
CA ILE A 26 14.54 -7.29 18.09
C ILE A 26 13.77 -8.48 17.51
N ILE A 27 13.80 -8.65 16.20
CA ILE A 27 13.10 -9.76 15.51
C ILE A 27 13.92 -11.04 15.61
N ALA A 28 15.25 -10.96 15.45
CA ALA A 28 16.13 -12.12 15.44
C ALA A 28 16.12 -12.93 16.75
N ASN A 29 15.83 -12.28 17.87
CA ASN A 29 15.79 -12.89 19.20
C ASN A 29 14.42 -13.48 19.59
N LYS A 30 13.36 -13.25 18.79
CA LYS A 30 12.00 -13.76 19.07
C LYS A 30 11.76 -15.08 18.37
N LYS A 31 11.86 -16.20 19.10
CA LYS A 31 11.59 -17.54 18.58
C LYS A 31 10.09 -17.79 18.35
N VAL A 32 9.24 -17.17 19.15
CA VAL A 32 7.76 -17.27 19.05
C VAL A 32 7.17 -15.92 19.44
N VAL A 33 6.24 -15.40 18.64
CA VAL A 33 5.43 -14.24 18.94
C VAL A 33 3.97 -14.67 18.89
N LYS A 34 3.24 -14.47 19.99
CA LYS A 34 1.79 -14.70 20.04
C LYS A 34 1.08 -13.36 19.86
N VAL A 35 0.17 -13.31 18.89
CA VAL A 35 -0.75 -12.18 18.71
C VAL A 35 -2.09 -12.58 19.34
N GLU A 36 -2.67 -11.71 20.15
CA GLU A 36 -3.99 -11.95 20.72
C GLU A 36 -5.05 -11.77 19.63
N VAL A 37 -5.90 -12.79 19.48
CA VAL A 37 -7.01 -12.80 18.51
C VAL A 37 -8.32 -12.90 19.30
N SER A 38 -9.29 -12.04 19.00
CA SER A 38 -10.59 -12.07 19.67
C SER A 38 -11.40 -13.31 19.31
N ASN A 39 -12.30 -13.75 20.20
CA ASN A 39 -13.22 -14.85 19.91
C ASN A 39 -14.16 -14.53 18.74
N GLU A 40 -14.49 -13.26 18.54
CA GLU A 40 -15.28 -12.79 17.41
C GLU A 40 -14.55 -13.05 16.08
N HIS A 41 -13.26 -12.79 16.01
CA HIS A 41 -12.42 -13.12 14.85
C HIS A 41 -12.39 -14.61 14.54
N LEU A 42 -12.29 -15.45 15.56
CA LEU A 42 -12.23 -16.91 15.39
C LEU A 42 -13.54 -17.52 14.88
N ASN A 43 -14.67 -16.82 15.07
CA ASN A 43 -16.01 -17.28 14.68
C ASN A 43 -16.52 -16.63 13.39
N ARG A 44 -15.70 -15.85 12.67
CA ARG A 44 -16.11 -15.24 11.41
C ARG A 44 -16.37 -16.28 10.34
N LEU A 45 -17.34 -15.96 9.47
CA LEU A 45 -17.55 -16.73 8.25
C LEU A 45 -16.30 -16.61 7.36
N ASN A 46 -16.01 -17.65 6.61
CA ASN A 46 -14.89 -17.67 5.67
C ASN A 46 -15.26 -16.94 4.37
N GLU A 47 -15.71 -15.70 4.50
CA GLU A 47 -16.14 -14.83 3.40
C GLU A 47 -15.54 -13.45 3.58
N ALA A 48 -15.10 -12.86 2.47
CA ALA A 48 -14.73 -11.45 2.39
C ALA A 48 -15.37 -10.85 1.14
N SER A 49 -15.98 -9.68 1.26
CA SER A 49 -16.66 -9.08 0.11
C SER A 49 -15.73 -8.40 -0.87
N THR A 50 -14.51 -8.11 -0.48
CA THR A 50 -13.61 -7.17 -1.14
C THR A 50 -12.19 -7.70 -1.27
N LEU A 51 -11.56 -7.47 -2.41
CA LEU A 51 -10.10 -7.53 -2.55
C LEU A 51 -9.55 -6.11 -2.61
N LEU A 52 -8.67 -5.77 -1.68
CA LEU A 52 -7.86 -4.54 -1.73
C LEU A 52 -6.54 -4.80 -2.46
N ILE A 53 -6.26 -4.01 -3.48
CA ILE A 53 -4.98 -3.97 -4.19
C ILE A 53 -4.30 -2.64 -3.86
N SER A 54 -3.20 -2.70 -3.09
CA SER A 54 -2.50 -1.52 -2.57
C SER A 54 -1.01 -1.56 -2.85
N CYS A 55 -0.32 -0.43 -2.65
CA CYS A 55 1.14 -0.41 -2.71
C CYS A 55 1.76 -1.08 -1.47
N VAL A 56 2.98 -1.58 -1.63
CA VAL A 56 3.81 -2.11 -0.53
C VAL A 56 4.42 -1.02 0.37
N ASP A 57 4.10 0.25 0.16
CA ASP A 57 4.74 1.38 0.85
C ASP A 57 4.44 1.34 2.35
N PHE A 58 5.51 1.20 3.13
CA PHE A 58 5.44 1.08 4.59
C PHE A 58 4.86 2.33 5.29
N ARG A 59 4.88 3.49 4.63
CA ARG A 59 4.40 4.77 5.18
C ARG A 59 2.88 4.84 5.29
N LEU A 60 2.15 3.94 4.61
CA LEU A 60 0.68 3.98 4.48
C LEU A 60 -0.01 2.69 4.96
N ILE A 61 0.66 1.88 5.76
CA ILE A 61 0.07 0.61 6.27
C ILE A 61 -1.15 0.92 7.12
N ASP A 62 -0.99 1.77 8.14
CA ASP A 62 -2.06 2.11 9.07
C ASP A 62 -3.17 2.95 8.41
N GLU A 63 -2.81 3.86 7.49
CA GLU A 63 -3.74 4.70 6.75
C GLU A 63 -4.63 3.88 5.81
N THR A 64 -4.06 2.84 5.20
CA THR A 64 -4.81 1.89 4.37
C THR A 64 -5.85 1.14 5.19
N ASP A 65 -5.49 0.63 6.35
CA ASP A 65 -6.42 -0.08 7.23
C ASP A 65 -7.51 0.85 7.78
N LYS A 66 -7.15 2.10 8.14
CA LYS A 66 -8.13 3.13 8.53
C LYS A 66 -9.10 3.46 7.40
N LEU A 67 -8.63 3.55 6.15
CA LEU A 67 -9.50 3.75 4.99
C LEU A 67 -10.51 2.62 4.85
N MET A 68 -10.06 1.37 4.90
CA MET A 68 -10.96 0.21 4.78
C MET A 68 -12.02 0.19 5.87
N LYS A 69 -11.64 0.55 7.10
CA LYS A 69 -12.60 0.74 8.20
C LYS A 69 -13.61 1.86 7.93
N GLN A 70 -13.18 3.02 7.42
CA GLN A 70 -14.07 4.14 7.07
C GLN A 70 -15.03 3.79 5.94
N LEU A 71 -14.62 2.90 5.02
CA LEU A 71 -15.47 2.37 3.96
C LEU A 71 -16.46 1.29 4.46
N GLY A 72 -16.42 0.95 5.76
CA GLY A 72 -17.27 -0.10 6.35
C GLY A 72 -16.82 -1.52 5.98
N LEU A 73 -15.55 -1.68 5.62
CA LEU A 73 -14.95 -2.94 5.16
C LEU A 73 -13.96 -3.51 6.18
N GLU A 74 -13.96 -3.02 7.43
CA GLU A 74 -13.12 -3.58 8.50
C GLU A 74 -13.35 -5.09 8.61
N ASP A 75 -12.27 -5.85 8.53
CA ASP A 75 -12.27 -7.32 8.59
C ASP A 75 -13.13 -8.02 7.51
N ASN A 76 -13.44 -7.35 6.42
CA ASN A 76 -14.24 -7.86 5.32
C ASN A 76 -13.54 -7.66 3.96
N PHE A 77 -12.20 -7.75 3.98
CA PHE A 77 -11.39 -7.67 2.76
C PHE A 77 -10.15 -8.54 2.84
N ASP A 78 -9.80 -9.13 1.70
CA ASP A 78 -8.48 -9.68 1.43
C ASP A 78 -7.56 -8.59 0.91
N LYS A 79 -6.24 -8.77 1.03
CA LYS A 79 -5.27 -7.76 0.60
C LYS A 79 -4.14 -8.39 -0.21
N VAL A 80 -3.87 -7.80 -1.37
CA VAL A 80 -2.63 -7.99 -2.11
C VAL A 80 -1.89 -6.67 -2.23
N SER A 81 -0.57 -6.68 -1.97
CA SER A 81 0.25 -5.48 -2.05
C SER A 81 1.42 -5.71 -3.00
N LEU A 82 1.53 -4.85 -4.02
CA LEU A 82 2.62 -4.84 -4.99
C LEU A 82 3.14 -3.42 -5.20
N PRO A 83 4.42 -3.24 -5.60
CA PRO A 83 4.95 -1.91 -5.87
C PRO A 83 4.11 -1.16 -6.91
N GLY A 84 3.55 -0.01 -6.52
CA GLY A 84 2.72 0.82 -7.39
C GLY A 84 1.26 0.39 -7.51
N ALA A 85 0.81 -0.61 -6.72
CA ALA A 85 -0.59 -1.06 -6.70
C ALA A 85 -1.17 -1.32 -8.11
N SER A 86 -2.02 -0.40 -8.64
CA SER A 86 -2.64 -0.52 -9.96
C SER A 86 -1.63 -0.63 -11.11
N LEU A 87 -0.44 -0.02 -10.95
CA LEU A 87 0.65 -0.09 -11.92
C LEU A 87 1.11 -1.54 -12.17
N ALA A 88 0.95 -2.44 -11.19
CA ALA A 88 1.29 -3.85 -11.32
C ALA A 88 0.47 -4.55 -12.44
N LEU A 89 -0.75 -4.10 -12.69
CA LEU A 89 -1.61 -4.66 -13.75
C LEU A 89 -1.26 -4.19 -15.17
N VAL A 90 -0.58 -3.04 -15.30
CA VAL A 90 -0.43 -2.35 -16.60
C VAL A 90 1.01 -2.17 -17.07
N ASN A 91 2.01 -2.51 -16.24
CA ASN A 91 3.41 -2.33 -16.63
C ASN A 91 3.93 -3.49 -17.49
N ASP A 92 4.73 -3.15 -18.49
CA ASP A 92 5.28 -4.14 -19.44
C ASP A 92 6.58 -4.79 -18.94
N LYS A 93 7.21 -4.23 -17.90
CA LYS A 93 8.49 -4.71 -17.38
C LYS A 93 8.34 -5.94 -16.48
N TYR A 94 7.28 -5.97 -15.67
CA TYR A 94 7.01 -7.03 -14.70
C TYR A 94 5.63 -7.63 -14.94
N THR A 95 5.42 -8.17 -16.13
CA THR A 95 4.12 -8.70 -16.60
C THR A 95 3.54 -9.78 -15.70
N TYR A 96 4.41 -10.53 -14.98
CA TYR A 96 3.98 -11.53 -14.01
C TYR A 96 3.25 -10.93 -12.78
N TRP A 97 3.43 -9.64 -12.47
CA TRP A 97 2.67 -8.99 -11.40
C TRP A 97 1.17 -8.92 -11.73
N GLY A 98 0.85 -8.56 -12.96
CA GLY A 98 -0.54 -8.55 -13.44
C GLY A 98 -1.16 -9.94 -13.37
N LYS A 99 -0.44 -10.96 -13.85
CA LYS A 99 -0.90 -12.35 -13.76
C LYS A 99 -1.12 -12.82 -12.32
N THR A 100 -0.24 -12.42 -11.39
CA THR A 100 -0.40 -12.74 -9.96
C THR A 100 -1.69 -12.14 -9.39
N ILE A 101 -2.01 -10.90 -9.73
CA ILE A 101 -3.26 -10.24 -9.30
C ILE A 101 -4.48 -10.98 -9.88
N GLU A 102 -4.45 -11.31 -11.18
CA GLU A 102 -5.53 -12.04 -11.84
C GLU A 102 -5.78 -13.41 -11.19
N ASP A 103 -4.72 -14.19 -10.96
CA ASP A 103 -4.81 -15.49 -10.28
C ASP A 103 -5.34 -15.35 -8.84
N THR A 104 -4.94 -14.27 -8.16
CA THR A 104 -5.46 -13.96 -6.82
C THR A 104 -6.97 -13.67 -6.86
N ILE A 105 -7.44 -12.89 -7.85
CA ILE A 105 -8.88 -12.61 -8.01
C ILE A 105 -9.66 -13.90 -8.25
N GLU A 106 -9.19 -14.79 -9.15
CA GLU A 106 -9.83 -16.07 -9.45
C GLU A 106 -9.99 -16.91 -8.19
N ILE A 107 -8.91 -17.09 -7.42
CA ILE A 107 -8.91 -17.89 -6.18
C ILE A 107 -9.86 -17.27 -5.14
N LEU A 108 -9.84 -15.94 -4.95
CA LEU A 108 -10.67 -15.30 -3.93
C LEU A 108 -12.15 -15.22 -4.30
N GLN A 109 -12.50 -15.25 -5.60
CA GLN A 109 -13.90 -15.44 -6.02
C GLN A 109 -14.41 -16.83 -5.60
N GLU A 110 -13.58 -17.86 -5.70
CA GLU A 110 -13.93 -19.22 -5.32
C GLU A 110 -13.95 -19.41 -3.79
N LEU A 111 -12.90 -18.93 -3.09
CA LEU A 111 -12.74 -19.16 -1.66
C LEU A 111 -13.61 -18.25 -0.79
N HIS A 112 -13.65 -16.97 -1.11
CA HIS A 112 -14.23 -15.92 -0.26
C HIS A 112 -15.42 -15.20 -0.89
N ASN A 113 -15.78 -15.57 -2.14
CA ASN A 113 -16.92 -15.00 -2.85
C ASN A 113 -16.87 -13.48 -3.00
N ILE A 114 -15.69 -12.90 -3.22
CA ILE A 114 -15.51 -11.45 -3.37
C ILE A 114 -16.44 -10.88 -4.44
N LYS A 115 -16.98 -9.68 -4.22
CA LYS A 115 -17.91 -8.98 -5.10
C LYS A 115 -17.34 -7.69 -5.68
N GLN A 116 -16.25 -7.21 -5.08
CA GLN A 116 -15.67 -5.93 -5.47
C GLN A 116 -14.17 -5.90 -5.24
N ILE A 117 -13.52 -4.98 -5.96
CA ILE A 117 -12.10 -4.68 -5.86
C ILE A 117 -11.93 -3.20 -5.53
N VAL A 118 -11.04 -2.90 -4.61
CA VAL A 118 -10.54 -1.56 -4.33
C VAL A 118 -9.11 -1.46 -4.85
N LEU A 119 -8.88 -0.61 -5.85
CA LEU A 119 -7.55 -0.21 -6.32
C LEU A 119 -7.15 1.06 -5.55
N LEU A 120 -6.11 0.97 -4.74
CA LEU A 120 -5.62 2.07 -3.92
C LEU A 120 -4.18 2.40 -4.30
N ASP A 121 -4.02 3.43 -5.10
CA ASP A 121 -2.74 4.06 -5.39
C ASP A 121 -2.41 5.13 -4.35
N HIS A 122 -1.16 5.58 -4.33
CA HIS A 122 -0.77 6.69 -3.46
C HIS A 122 0.21 7.65 -4.15
N ARG A 123 0.18 8.91 -3.71
CA ARG A 123 1.08 9.95 -4.18
C ARG A 123 2.53 9.69 -3.74
N GLU A 124 3.46 10.26 -4.45
CA GLU A 124 4.91 10.12 -4.21
C GLU A 124 5.40 8.67 -4.23
N CYS A 125 4.75 7.82 -5.02
CA CYS A 125 5.08 6.41 -5.13
C CYS A 125 6.42 6.20 -5.83
N GLY A 126 7.33 5.48 -5.15
CA GLY A 126 8.64 5.14 -5.70
C GLY A 126 8.58 4.29 -6.96
N ALA A 127 7.63 3.35 -7.05
CA ALA A 127 7.45 2.51 -8.23
C ALA A 127 7.00 3.33 -9.46
N TYR A 128 6.12 4.31 -9.26
CA TYR A 128 5.73 5.24 -10.33
C TYR A 128 6.92 6.06 -10.81
N LYS A 129 7.77 6.58 -9.91
CA LYS A 129 8.98 7.31 -10.28
C LYS A 129 9.94 6.48 -11.14
N ILE A 130 10.08 5.19 -10.83
CA ILE A 130 10.97 4.27 -11.55
C ILE A 130 10.39 3.84 -12.90
N LEU A 131 9.10 3.55 -12.99
CA LEU A 131 8.47 2.93 -14.16
C LEU A 131 7.79 3.93 -15.10
N ILE A 132 7.29 5.05 -14.59
CA ILE A 132 6.64 6.11 -15.38
C ILE A 132 7.60 7.27 -15.65
N GLY A 133 8.50 7.56 -14.72
CA GLY A 133 9.49 8.65 -14.79
C GLY A 133 9.09 9.87 -14.00
N GLN A 134 10.10 10.48 -13.37
CA GLN A 134 9.93 11.63 -12.46
C GLN A 134 9.28 12.85 -13.14
N GLU A 135 9.53 13.08 -14.42
CA GLU A 135 8.99 14.23 -15.15
C GLU A 135 7.47 14.20 -15.31
N GLN A 136 6.89 12.99 -15.35
CA GLN A 136 5.44 12.78 -15.42
C GLN A 136 4.75 12.99 -14.07
N LEU A 137 5.51 13.16 -13.00
CA LEU A 137 5.04 13.19 -11.61
C LEU A 137 5.49 14.46 -10.87
N ASN A 138 6.08 15.46 -11.58
CA ASN A 138 6.76 16.60 -10.97
C ASN A 138 5.83 17.73 -10.50
N THR A 139 4.52 17.63 -10.80
CA THR A 139 3.49 18.50 -10.22
C THR A 139 2.31 17.65 -9.75
N LYS A 140 1.50 18.17 -8.83
CA LYS A 140 0.31 17.47 -8.31
C LYS A 140 -0.66 17.10 -9.45
N GLU A 141 -0.84 17.98 -10.41
CA GLU A 141 -1.73 17.78 -11.56
C GLU A 141 -1.24 16.64 -12.46
N LYS A 142 0.06 16.65 -12.81
CA LYS A 142 0.67 15.57 -13.61
C LYS A 142 0.63 14.23 -12.89
N GLU A 143 0.96 14.22 -11.61
CA GLU A 143 0.89 13.01 -10.80
C GLU A 143 -0.53 12.47 -10.74
N THR A 144 -1.53 13.33 -10.50
CA THR A 144 -2.95 12.94 -10.51
C THR A 144 -3.34 12.36 -11.87
N ALA A 145 -2.96 13.00 -12.98
CA ALA A 145 -3.26 12.53 -14.32
C ALA A 145 -2.60 11.16 -14.62
N ALA A 146 -1.34 10.98 -14.21
CA ALA A 146 -0.64 9.70 -14.37
C ALA A 146 -1.32 8.57 -13.60
N HIS A 147 -1.64 8.80 -12.31
CA HIS A 147 -2.38 7.82 -11.52
C HIS A 147 -3.76 7.52 -12.08
N ALA A 148 -4.51 8.56 -12.50
CA ALA A 148 -5.84 8.38 -13.08
C ALA A 148 -5.80 7.52 -14.35
N ALA A 149 -4.85 7.77 -15.24
CA ALA A 149 -4.68 6.97 -16.46
C ALA A 149 -4.39 5.49 -16.16
N ILE A 150 -3.52 5.22 -15.19
CA ILE A 150 -3.15 3.86 -14.78
C ILE A 150 -4.31 3.16 -14.05
N LEU A 151 -4.95 3.82 -13.10
CA LEU A 151 -6.11 3.29 -12.37
C LEU A 151 -7.25 2.93 -13.31
N ASN A 152 -7.57 3.79 -14.29
CA ASN A 152 -8.60 3.51 -15.29
C ASN A 152 -8.23 2.30 -16.15
N LYS A 153 -7.00 2.24 -16.67
CA LYS A 153 -6.52 1.10 -17.46
C LYS A 153 -6.55 -0.21 -16.65
N ALA A 154 -6.11 -0.17 -15.39
CA ALA A 154 -6.14 -1.34 -14.51
C ALA A 154 -7.58 -1.81 -14.22
N ARG A 155 -8.50 -0.85 -13.98
CA ARG A 155 -9.93 -1.15 -13.84
C ARG A 155 -10.48 -1.85 -15.10
N ASP A 156 -10.16 -1.33 -16.29
CA ASP A 156 -10.67 -1.86 -17.54
C ASP A 156 -10.17 -3.29 -17.79
N ILE A 157 -8.88 -3.58 -17.50
CA ILE A 157 -8.32 -4.93 -17.54
C ILE A 157 -9.08 -5.88 -16.61
N ILE A 158 -9.35 -5.44 -15.37
CA ILE A 158 -10.12 -6.25 -14.42
C ILE A 158 -11.55 -6.47 -14.93
N LYS A 159 -12.22 -5.42 -15.40
CA LYS A 159 -13.59 -5.49 -15.88
C LYS A 159 -13.75 -6.35 -17.13
N GLU A 160 -12.76 -6.40 -18.01
CA GLU A 160 -12.74 -7.27 -19.17
C GLU A 160 -12.74 -8.76 -18.78
N LYS A 161 -11.90 -9.13 -17.79
CA LYS A 161 -11.79 -10.52 -17.33
C LYS A 161 -12.86 -10.91 -16.30
N PHE A 162 -13.26 -9.98 -15.45
CA PHE A 162 -14.15 -10.21 -14.31
C PHE A 162 -15.32 -9.21 -14.34
N PRO A 163 -16.18 -9.24 -15.38
CA PRO A 163 -17.21 -8.22 -15.59
C PRO A 163 -18.23 -8.11 -14.44
N GLN A 164 -18.39 -9.16 -13.64
CA GLN A 164 -19.28 -9.21 -12.49
C GLN A 164 -18.77 -8.45 -11.27
N LEU A 165 -17.44 -8.21 -11.16
CA LEU A 165 -16.86 -7.50 -10.03
C LEU A 165 -17.04 -5.99 -10.17
N LYS A 166 -17.39 -5.31 -9.10
CA LYS A 166 -17.31 -3.85 -9.01
C LYS A 166 -15.86 -3.44 -8.77
N VAL A 167 -15.40 -2.37 -9.40
CA VAL A 167 -14.02 -1.87 -9.21
C VAL A 167 -14.07 -0.40 -8.81
N TYR A 168 -13.52 -0.09 -7.66
CA TYR A 168 -13.38 1.25 -7.12
C TYR A 168 -11.91 1.67 -7.15
N THR A 169 -11.66 2.92 -7.51
CA THR A 169 -10.31 3.45 -7.72
C THR A 169 -10.08 4.67 -6.84
N PHE A 170 -9.00 4.66 -6.07
CA PHE A 170 -8.65 5.71 -5.13
C PHE A 170 -7.17 6.09 -5.25
N LEU A 171 -6.89 7.36 -4.97
CA LEU A 171 -5.55 7.92 -4.85
C LEU A 171 -5.40 8.55 -3.46
N MET A 172 -4.48 8.05 -2.65
CA MET A 172 -4.20 8.52 -1.29
C MET A 172 -2.96 9.42 -1.28
N GLY A 173 -3.06 10.58 -0.64
CA GLY A 173 -1.92 11.41 -0.30
C GLY A 173 -1.17 10.87 0.93
N LEU A 174 0.10 11.25 1.08
CA LEU A 174 0.86 10.94 2.30
C LEU A 174 0.32 11.67 3.56
N ASP A 175 -0.54 12.65 3.36
CA ASP A 175 -1.30 13.36 4.39
C ASP A 175 -2.59 12.63 4.80
N GLY A 176 -2.88 11.46 4.19
CA GLY A 176 -4.07 10.66 4.43
C GLY A 176 -5.33 11.14 3.69
N VAL A 177 -5.24 12.17 2.86
CA VAL A 177 -6.36 12.59 2.00
C VAL A 177 -6.56 11.58 0.89
N VAL A 178 -7.79 11.08 0.73
CA VAL A 178 -8.14 10.08 -0.28
C VAL A 178 -9.11 10.68 -1.29
N GLU A 179 -8.72 10.62 -2.55
CA GLU A 179 -9.52 11.07 -3.68
C GLU A 179 -10.03 9.85 -4.46
N GLN A 180 -11.34 9.77 -4.69
CA GLN A 180 -11.88 8.75 -5.60
C GLN A 180 -11.62 9.21 -7.04
N ILE A 181 -11.03 8.33 -7.84
CA ILE A 181 -10.74 8.60 -9.25
C ILE A 181 -11.89 8.01 -10.09
N TYR A 182 -12.70 8.88 -10.66
CA TYR A 182 -13.75 8.51 -11.59
C TYR A 182 -13.25 8.53 -13.04
N GLU A 183 -13.99 7.90 -13.95
CA GLU A 183 -13.80 8.12 -15.38
C GLU A 183 -13.92 9.62 -15.65
N ILE A 184 -12.94 10.16 -16.37
CA ILE A 184 -13.13 11.47 -17.01
C ILE A 184 -14.01 11.14 -18.23
N PRO A 185 -15.28 11.64 -18.28
CA PRO A 185 -16.09 11.47 -19.48
C PRO A 185 -15.32 12.03 -20.67
N SER A 186 -15.12 11.22 -21.69
CA SER A 186 -14.50 11.59 -22.96
C SER A 186 -15.32 12.64 -23.69
#